data_e902df0d2fa951b35522aca6d438f60a
#
_entry.id   e902df0d2fa951b35522aca6d438f60a
#
_cell.length_a   1.000
_cell.length_b   1.000
_cell.length_c   1.000
_cell.angle_alpha   90.00
_cell.angle_beta   90.00
_cell.angle_gamma   90.00
#
_symmetry.space_group_name_H-M   'P 1'
#
loop_
_entity.id
_entity.type
_entity.pdbx_description
1 polymer ?
#
loop_
_entity_poly.entity_id
_entity_poly.type
_entity_poly.pdbx_seq_one_letter_code
_entity_poly.pdbx_strand_id
1 'polypeptide(L)'
;MAYYDALFASPATGLGARLNRAQIERHFRRLGVAPGGRVAEIGPGRGEMAERCLKAGMSYVALDANPTVCALVRELGGEAVEGLAPPLALEDGSADAVYANSVVEHMPDHLRALELFQEMARVARPGGRVVVHSPDLLACGVHFWNSEYSHGFPTTRRRLLQICHDAGLRPVSAEYAAGPLSGLSARAVGLAMRRFPHNLAAALCLGRVSAEQWYKTRTALMRSVLLVAEK
;
A
#
# COMPACT_ATOMS: atom_id res chain seq x y z
N MET A 1 -11.25 14.96 7.10
CA MET A 1 -9.98 14.24 6.83
C MET A 1 -8.80 15.16 6.50
N ALA A 2 -8.74 16.31 7.15
CA ALA A 2 -7.75 17.38 6.89
C ALA A 2 -6.27 16.93 6.92
N TYR A 3 -5.93 15.91 7.72
CA TYR A 3 -4.56 15.35 7.75
C TYR A 3 -4.16 14.74 6.39
N TYR A 4 -5.02 13.91 5.81
CA TYR A 4 -4.75 13.27 4.52
C TYR A 4 -4.76 14.27 3.36
N ASP A 5 -5.65 15.27 3.41
CA ASP A 5 -5.67 16.35 2.41
C ASP A 5 -4.34 17.11 2.43
N ALA A 6 -3.83 17.46 3.60
CA ALA A 6 -2.51 18.09 3.75
C ALA A 6 -1.36 17.18 3.33
N LEU A 7 -1.43 15.86 3.63
CA LEU A 7 -0.43 14.89 3.23
C LEU A 7 -0.35 14.73 1.72
N PHE A 8 -1.50 14.67 1.03
CA PHE A 8 -1.56 14.49 -0.42
C PHE A 8 -1.30 15.79 -1.20
N ALA A 9 -1.59 16.96 -0.62
CA ALA A 9 -1.29 18.25 -1.24
C ALA A 9 0.23 18.54 -1.36
N SER A 10 1.06 17.91 -0.53
CA SER A 10 2.51 18.09 -0.58
C SER A 10 3.14 17.15 -1.62
N PRO A 11 3.79 17.63 -2.69
CA PRO A 11 4.39 16.76 -3.69
C PRO A 11 5.50 15.92 -3.07
N ALA A 12 5.53 14.63 -3.42
CA ALA A 12 6.66 13.78 -3.09
C ALA A 12 7.86 14.20 -3.96
N THR A 13 8.95 14.62 -3.35
CA THR A 13 10.14 15.13 -4.05
C THR A 13 11.40 14.32 -3.73
N GLY A 14 12.41 14.43 -4.59
CA GLY A 14 13.75 13.88 -4.36
C GLY A 14 13.79 12.36 -4.23
N LEU A 15 14.57 11.87 -3.25
CA LEU A 15 14.81 10.44 -3.03
C LEU A 15 13.53 9.68 -2.67
N GLY A 16 12.66 10.27 -1.85
CA GLY A 16 11.39 9.65 -1.43
C GLY A 16 10.50 9.31 -2.62
N ALA A 17 10.34 10.23 -3.57
CA ALA A 17 9.57 10.01 -4.79
C ALA A 17 10.16 8.89 -5.68
N ARG A 18 11.51 8.79 -5.74
CA ARG A 18 12.19 7.71 -6.49
C ARG A 18 11.97 6.35 -5.84
N LEU A 19 12.09 6.28 -4.52
CA LEU A 19 11.86 5.05 -3.75
C LEU A 19 10.40 4.58 -3.91
N ASN A 20 9.45 5.49 -3.81
CA ASN A 20 8.04 5.19 -3.96
C ASN A 20 7.71 4.69 -5.38
N ARG A 21 8.17 5.38 -6.42
CA ARG A 21 7.99 4.91 -7.81
C ARG A 21 8.56 3.51 -8.04
N ALA A 22 9.76 3.23 -7.52
CA ALA A 22 10.37 1.91 -7.63
C ALA A 22 9.58 0.83 -6.85
N GLN A 23 8.97 1.20 -5.72
CA GLN A 23 8.08 0.33 -4.96
C GLN A 23 6.79 0.04 -5.76
N ILE A 24 6.12 1.09 -6.28
CA ILE A 24 4.91 0.94 -7.10
C ILE A 24 5.19 0.09 -8.35
N GLU A 25 6.30 0.30 -9.04
CA GLU A 25 6.68 -0.52 -10.20
C GLU A 25 6.84 -2.01 -9.82
N ARG A 26 7.36 -2.31 -8.65
CA ARG A 26 7.43 -3.69 -8.15
C ARG A 26 6.05 -4.25 -7.86
N HIS A 27 5.16 -3.49 -7.19
CA HIS A 27 3.80 -3.91 -6.90
C HIS A 27 3.01 -4.14 -8.20
N PHE A 28 3.15 -3.22 -9.16
CA PHE A 28 2.54 -3.33 -10.48
C PHE A 28 2.86 -4.66 -11.17
N ARG A 29 4.14 -5.08 -11.17
CA ARG A 29 4.52 -6.38 -11.73
C ARG A 29 3.87 -7.56 -11.02
N ARG A 30 3.53 -7.43 -9.74
CA ARG A 30 2.87 -8.47 -8.96
C ARG A 30 1.38 -8.55 -9.21
N LEU A 31 0.74 -7.52 -9.76
CA LEU A 31 -0.65 -7.59 -10.18
C LEU A 31 -0.87 -8.70 -11.23
N GLY A 32 0.08 -8.89 -12.14
CA GLY A 32 0.02 -9.95 -13.14
C GLY A 32 -1.11 -9.76 -14.16
N VAL A 33 -1.55 -8.53 -14.37
CA VAL A 33 -2.63 -8.16 -15.30
C VAL A 33 -2.01 -7.78 -16.65
N ALA A 34 -2.60 -8.26 -17.73
CA ALA A 34 -2.22 -7.90 -19.10
C ALA A 34 -2.88 -6.56 -19.51
N PRO A 35 -2.37 -5.88 -20.56
CA PRO A 35 -3.07 -4.75 -21.17
C PRO A 35 -4.52 -5.13 -21.53
N GLY A 36 -5.46 -4.22 -21.30
CA GLY A 36 -6.90 -4.46 -21.45
C GLY A 36 -7.59 -5.07 -20.21
N GLY A 37 -6.83 -5.63 -19.26
CA GLY A 37 -7.40 -6.13 -18.02
C GLY A 37 -7.78 -5.00 -17.04
N ARG A 38 -8.52 -5.35 -15.99
CA ARG A 38 -9.06 -4.40 -15.01
C ARG A 38 -8.40 -4.55 -13.64
N VAL A 39 -7.96 -3.42 -13.08
CA VAL A 39 -7.38 -3.33 -11.74
C VAL A 39 -8.29 -2.51 -10.84
N ALA A 40 -8.64 -3.05 -9.67
CA ALA A 40 -9.31 -2.32 -8.60
C ALA A 40 -8.32 -1.98 -7.49
N GLU A 41 -8.26 -0.74 -7.03
CA GLU A 41 -7.40 -0.31 -5.92
C GLU A 41 -8.23 0.28 -4.78
N ILE A 42 -7.88 -0.09 -3.57
CA ILE A 42 -8.45 0.47 -2.34
C ILE A 42 -7.44 1.45 -1.77
N GLY A 43 -7.85 2.69 -1.56
CA GLY A 43 -6.97 3.74 -1.05
C GLY A 43 -5.85 4.13 -2.04
N PRO A 44 -6.16 4.70 -3.21
CA PRO A 44 -5.16 5.00 -4.26
C PRO A 44 -4.17 6.12 -3.88
N GLY A 45 -4.42 6.83 -2.80
CA GLY A 45 -3.55 7.88 -2.30
C GLY A 45 -3.22 8.95 -3.35
N ARG A 46 -1.98 8.99 -3.82
CA ARG A 46 -1.52 9.96 -4.85
C ARG A 46 -1.75 9.50 -6.29
N GLY A 47 -2.45 8.41 -6.51
CA GLY A 47 -2.78 7.90 -7.84
C GLY A 47 -1.61 7.30 -8.63
N GLU A 48 -0.49 6.98 -7.98
CA GLU A 48 0.70 6.48 -8.69
C GLU A 48 0.48 5.11 -9.33
N MET A 49 -0.30 4.23 -8.69
CA MET A 49 -0.69 2.96 -9.30
C MET A 49 -1.73 3.17 -10.41
N ALA A 50 -2.67 4.09 -10.24
CA ALA A 50 -3.63 4.49 -11.26
C ALA A 50 -2.91 4.92 -12.54
N GLU A 51 -2.01 5.89 -12.42
CA GLU A 51 -1.20 6.39 -13.54
C GLU A 51 -0.42 5.25 -14.22
N ARG A 52 0.15 4.34 -13.42
CA ARG A 52 0.94 3.22 -13.94
C ARG A 52 0.10 2.18 -14.69
N CYS A 53 -1.09 1.85 -14.17
CA CYS A 53 -2.03 0.93 -14.82
C CYS A 53 -2.58 1.52 -16.12
N LEU A 54 -3.05 2.76 -16.09
CA LEU A 54 -3.61 3.45 -17.25
C LEU A 54 -2.57 3.59 -18.37
N LYS A 55 -1.32 3.97 -18.05
CA LYS A 55 -0.21 3.99 -19.01
C LYS A 55 0.13 2.62 -19.62
N ALA A 56 -0.21 1.55 -18.93
CA ALA A 56 -0.03 0.19 -19.44
C ALA A 56 -1.22 -0.32 -20.24
N GLY A 57 -2.24 0.50 -20.50
CA GLY A 57 -3.43 0.13 -21.24
C GLY A 57 -4.41 -0.74 -20.46
N MET A 58 -4.40 -0.68 -19.14
CA MET A 58 -5.36 -1.36 -18.27
C MET A 58 -6.53 -0.43 -17.96
N SER A 59 -7.72 -0.98 -17.72
CA SER A 59 -8.80 -0.25 -17.06
C SER A 59 -8.55 -0.24 -15.55
N TYR A 60 -8.93 0.85 -14.89
CA TYR A 60 -8.62 1.07 -13.49
C TYR A 60 -9.79 1.70 -12.75
N VAL A 61 -10.10 1.14 -11.59
CA VAL A 61 -11.10 1.69 -10.67
C VAL A 61 -10.52 1.79 -9.27
N ALA A 62 -10.71 2.95 -8.63
CA ALA A 62 -10.35 3.16 -7.23
C ALA A 62 -11.58 3.20 -6.33
N LEU A 63 -11.39 2.85 -5.05
CA LEU A 63 -12.34 3.09 -3.98
C LEU A 63 -11.63 3.84 -2.85
N ASP A 64 -12.13 5.02 -2.51
CA ASP A 64 -11.60 5.86 -1.43
C ASP A 64 -12.74 6.68 -0.78
N ALA A 65 -12.61 6.93 0.52
CA ALA A 65 -13.56 7.77 1.26
C ALA A 65 -13.31 9.28 1.06
N ASN A 66 -12.17 9.65 0.47
CA ASN A 66 -11.80 11.04 0.23
C ASN A 66 -12.19 11.48 -1.19
N PRO A 67 -13.16 12.40 -1.35
CA PRO A 67 -13.61 12.87 -2.66
C PRO A 67 -12.49 13.53 -3.48
N THR A 68 -11.49 14.17 -2.82
CA THR A 68 -10.35 14.77 -3.51
C THR A 68 -9.47 13.70 -4.18
N VAL A 69 -9.27 12.57 -3.51
CA VAL A 69 -8.54 11.42 -4.05
C VAL A 69 -9.31 10.80 -5.22
N CYS A 70 -10.63 10.64 -5.08
CA CYS A 70 -11.48 10.16 -6.18
C CYS A 70 -11.45 11.11 -7.40
N ALA A 71 -11.48 12.42 -7.18
CA ALA A 71 -11.36 13.41 -8.25
C ALA A 71 -10.02 13.29 -8.99
N LEU A 72 -8.91 13.15 -8.27
CA LEU A 72 -7.59 12.93 -8.85
C LEU A 72 -7.54 11.69 -9.75
N VAL A 73 -8.14 10.57 -9.31
CA VAL A 73 -8.18 9.34 -10.13
C VAL A 73 -8.98 9.55 -11.42
N ARG A 74 -10.11 10.26 -11.34
CA ARG A 74 -10.93 10.60 -12.52
C ARG A 74 -10.16 11.52 -13.49
N GLU A 75 -9.41 12.51 -12.99
CA GLU A 75 -8.54 13.38 -13.80
C GLU A 75 -7.44 12.59 -14.51
N LEU A 76 -6.92 11.53 -13.90
CA LEU A 76 -5.95 10.61 -14.53
C LEU A 76 -6.59 9.73 -15.61
N GLY A 77 -7.92 9.69 -15.72
CA GLY A 77 -8.66 8.86 -16.68
C GLY A 77 -9.13 7.51 -16.13
N GLY A 78 -9.03 7.29 -14.82
CA GLY A 78 -9.58 6.11 -14.13
C GLY A 78 -11.02 6.32 -13.65
N GLU A 79 -11.66 5.23 -13.27
CA GLU A 79 -12.93 5.25 -12.53
C GLU A 79 -12.64 5.41 -11.02
N ALA A 80 -13.56 6.06 -10.29
CA ALA A 80 -13.45 6.15 -8.84
C ALA A 80 -14.83 6.08 -8.18
N VAL A 81 -14.91 5.31 -7.09
CA VAL A 81 -16.08 5.13 -6.24
C VAL A 81 -15.78 5.73 -4.87
N GLU A 82 -16.63 6.64 -4.41
CA GLU A 82 -16.51 7.25 -3.09
C GLU A 82 -17.17 6.33 -2.05
N GLY A 83 -16.40 5.92 -1.03
CA GLY A 83 -16.90 5.09 0.03
C GLY A 83 -15.82 4.59 0.99
N LEU A 84 -16.27 4.14 2.16
CA LEU A 84 -15.42 3.47 3.13
C LEU A 84 -15.27 1.99 2.76
N ALA A 85 -14.07 1.45 2.90
CA ALA A 85 -13.79 0.03 2.74
C ALA A 85 -13.60 -0.62 4.12
N PRO A 86 -14.10 -1.85 4.35
CA PRO A 86 -15.19 -2.52 3.64
C PRO A 86 -16.58 -1.95 3.96
N PRO A 87 -17.67 -2.23 3.19
CA PRO A 87 -17.68 -3.07 1.99
C PRO A 87 -17.09 -2.35 0.77
N LEU A 88 -16.78 -3.12 -0.29
CA LEU A 88 -16.35 -2.55 -1.57
C LEU A 88 -17.58 -2.41 -2.48
N ALA A 89 -17.92 -1.18 -2.87
CA ALA A 89 -19.03 -0.92 -3.80
C ALA A 89 -18.62 -1.22 -5.26
N LEU A 90 -18.17 -2.45 -5.49
CA LEU A 90 -17.75 -3.02 -6.78
C LEU A 90 -18.43 -4.37 -6.96
N GLU A 91 -18.67 -4.77 -8.21
CA GLU A 91 -19.34 -6.03 -8.55
C GLU A 91 -18.43 -7.24 -8.29
N ASP A 92 -19.07 -8.40 -8.04
CA ASP A 92 -18.38 -9.68 -7.88
C ASP A 92 -17.59 -10.05 -9.14
N GLY A 93 -16.34 -10.47 -8.96
CA GLY A 93 -15.51 -10.93 -10.08
C GLY A 93 -15.21 -9.88 -11.14
N SER A 94 -15.35 -8.59 -10.80
CA SER A 94 -15.22 -7.48 -11.76
C SER A 94 -13.78 -7.05 -12.04
N ALA A 95 -12.78 -7.57 -11.31
CA ALA A 95 -11.38 -7.17 -11.46
C ALA A 95 -10.44 -8.36 -11.68
N ASP A 96 -9.44 -8.20 -12.56
CA ASP A 96 -8.35 -9.15 -12.76
C ASP A 96 -7.36 -9.13 -11.59
N ALA A 97 -7.19 -7.96 -10.97
CA ALA A 97 -6.47 -7.83 -9.72
C ALA A 97 -7.12 -6.79 -8.81
N VAL A 98 -7.06 -7.05 -7.50
CA VAL A 98 -7.45 -6.10 -6.44
C VAL A 98 -6.22 -5.76 -5.63
N TYR A 99 -5.95 -4.48 -5.46
CA TYR A 99 -4.75 -3.97 -4.82
C TYR A 99 -5.08 -3.07 -3.63
N ALA A 100 -4.30 -3.22 -2.56
CA ALA A 100 -4.35 -2.34 -1.40
C ALA A 100 -2.93 -2.07 -0.89
N ASN A 101 -2.57 -0.80 -0.79
CA ASN A 101 -1.27 -0.36 -0.32
C ASN A 101 -1.43 0.54 0.90
N SER A 102 -0.96 0.07 2.05
CA SER A 102 -1.10 0.79 3.33
C SER A 102 -2.56 1.12 3.65
N VAL A 103 -3.41 0.09 3.63
CA VAL A 103 -4.85 0.17 3.95
C VAL A 103 -5.22 -0.74 5.11
N VAL A 104 -4.70 -1.97 5.12
CA VAL A 104 -5.10 -3.02 6.09
C VAL A 104 -4.80 -2.61 7.53
N GLU A 105 -3.70 -1.90 7.75
CA GLU A 105 -3.31 -1.37 9.06
C GLU A 105 -4.28 -0.33 9.63
N HIS A 106 -5.09 0.30 8.78
CA HIS A 106 -6.12 1.28 9.18
C HIS A 106 -7.44 0.62 9.59
N MET A 107 -7.57 -0.69 9.44
CA MET A 107 -8.75 -1.38 9.97
C MET A 107 -8.77 -1.28 11.50
N PRO A 108 -9.95 -1.05 12.11
CA PRO A 108 -10.04 -0.88 13.57
C PRO A 108 -9.69 -2.18 14.33
N ASP A 109 -9.95 -3.32 13.72
CA ASP A 109 -9.73 -4.63 14.33
C ASP A 109 -9.55 -5.75 13.29
N HIS A 110 -9.40 -6.99 13.76
CA HIS A 110 -9.18 -8.15 12.91
C HIS A 110 -10.43 -8.58 12.13
N LEU A 111 -11.64 -8.30 12.62
CA LEU A 111 -12.88 -8.65 11.93
C LEU A 111 -13.06 -7.77 10.68
N ARG A 112 -12.83 -6.47 10.82
CA ARG A 112 -12.86 -5.55 9.68
C ARG A 112 -11.71 -5.80 8.70
N ALA A 113 -10.54 -6.21 9.19
CA ALA A 113 -9.44 -6.62 8.31
C ALA A 113 -9.78 -7.90 7.53
N LEU A 114 -10.42 -8.89 8.17
CA LEU A 114 -10.91 -10.10 7.50
C LEU A 114 -12.00 -9.75 6.46
N GLU A 115 -12.98 -8.94 6.82
CA GLU A 115 -14.03 -8.49 5.91
C GLU A 115 -13.44 -7.77 4.68
N LEU A 116 -12.42 -6.92 4.87
CA LEU A 116 -11.72 -6.28 3.75
C LEU A 116 -11.11 -7.32 2.80
N PHE A 117 -10.44 -8.36 3.32
CA PHE A 117 -9.88 -9.43 2.49
C PHE A 117 -10.95 -10.26 1.79
N GLN A 118 -12.08 -10.55 2.45
CA GLN A 118 -13.23 -11.24 1.85
C GLN A 118 -13.83 -10.42 0.70
N GLU A 119 -13.97 -9.11 0.88
CA GLU A 119 -14.43 -8.20 -0.17
C GLU A 119 -13.44 -8.12 -1.34
N MET A 120 -12.13 -8.04 -1.06
CA MET A 120 -11.12 -8.10 -2.12
C MET A 120 -11.21 -9.44 -2.89
N ALA A 121 -11.42 -10.55 -2.19
CA ALA A 121 -11.65 -11.86 -2.80
C ALA A 121 -12.94 -11.90 -3.63
N ARG A 122 -14.03 -11.26 -3.15
CA ARG A 122 -15.31 -11.17 -3.87
C ARG A 122 -15.14 -10.44 -5.20
N VAL A 123 -14.50 -9.28 -5.16
CA VAL A 123 -14.27 -8.39 -6.33
C VAL A 123 -13.28 -8.99 -7.33
N ALA A 124 -12.26 -9.72 -6.88
CA ALA A 124 -11.37 -10.45 -7.78
C ALA A 124 -12.13 -11.55 -8.54
N ARG A 125 -11.92 -11.66 -9.85
CA ARG A 125 -12.47 -12.78 -10.65
C ARG A 125 -11.81 -14.11 -10.25
N PRO A 126 -12.42 -15.26 -10.58
CA PRO A 126 -11.75 -16.56 -10.43
C PRO A 126 -10.38 -16.56 -11.14
N GLY A 127 -9.32 -16.99 -10.44
CA GLY A 127 -7.92 -16.90 -10.92
C GLY A 127 -7.34 -15.48 -10.93
N GLY A 128 -8.08 -14.48 -10.46
CA GLY A 128 -7.60 -13.11 -10.29
C GLY A 128 -6.71 -12.98 -9.06
N ARG A 129 -5.95 -11.89 -8.99
CA ARG A 129 -5.00 -11.64 -7.90
C ARG A 129 -5.50 -10.64 -6.88
N VAL A 130 -5.14 -10.91 -5.63
CA VAL A 130 -5.23 -9.95 -4.52
C VAL A 130 -3.80 -9.62 -4.09
N VAL A 131 -3.44 -8.34 -4.15
CA VAL A 131 -2.08 -7.87 -3.81
C VAL A 131 -2.20 -6.84 -2.68
N VAL A 132 -1.57 -7.14 -1.55
CA VAL A 132 -1.60 -6.29 -0.35
C VAL A 132 -0.20 -5.94 0.07
N HIS A 133 0.05 -4.65 0.26
CA HIS A 133 1.26 -4.14 0.90
C HIS A 133 0.90 -3.46 2.22
N SER A 134 1.63 -3.78 3.29
CA SER A 134 1.38 -3.23 4.63
C SER A 134 2.65 -3.22 5.47
N PRO A 135 2.84 -2.28 6.41
CA PRO A 135 4.00 -2.24 7.29
C PRO A 135 4.08 -3.52 8.14
N ASP A 136 5.30 -3.93 8.50
CA ASP A 136 5.52 -5.06 9.39
C ASP A 136 5.77 -4.57 10.82
N LEU A 137 4.78 -4.76 11.70
CA LEU A 137 4.87 -4.38 13.11
C LEU A 137 6.16 -4.88 13.77
N LEU A 138 6.62 -6.10 13.46
CA LEU A 138 7.81 -6.67 14.09
C LEU A 138 9.10 -5.90 13.74
N ALA A 139 9.09 -5.18 12.63
CA ALA A 139 10.18 -4.27 12.27
C ALA A 139 9.93 -2.85 12.75
N CYS A 140 8.71 -2.36 12.62
CA CYS A 140 8.35 -1.00 13.03
C CYS A 140 8.34 -0.84 14.55
N GLY A 141 7.96 -1.87 15.31
CA GLY A 141 7.78 -1.77 16.76
C GLY A 141 6.77 -0.68 17.10
N VAL A 142 7.06 0.13 18.12
CA VAL A 142 6.19 1.24 18.55
C VAL A 142 5.99 2.31 17.46
N HIS A 143 6.88 2.39 16.48
CA HIS A 143 6.72 3.31 15.35
C HIS A 143 5.52 2.97 14.46
N PHE A 144 5.00 1.75 14.53
CA PHE A 144 3.78 1.38 13.82
C PHE A 144 2.63 2.32 14.16
N TRP A 145 2.40 2.57 15.45
CA TRP A 145 1.34 3.50 15.92
C TRP A 145 1.78 4.96 15.95
N ASN A 146 3.08 5.22 16.12
CA ASN A 146 3.59 6.59 16.17
C ASN A 146 3.69 7.25 14.79
N SER A 147 3.74 6.47 13.71
CA SER A 147 3.80 7.01 12.34
C SER A 147 2.48 7.62 11.92
N GLU A 148 1.36 7.03 12.37
CA GLU A 148 0.03 7.47 12.02
C GLU A 148 -0.99 7.03 13.07
N TYR A 149 -1.80 7.98 13.55
CA TYR A 149 -2.76 7.75 14.66
C TYR A 149 -3.89 6.78 14.31
N SER A 150 -4.16 6.56 13.02
CA SER A 150 -5.24 5.71 12.51
C SER A 150 -4.86 4.23 12.36
N HIS A 151 -3.62 3.84 12.68
CA HIS A 151 -3.20 2.46 12.67
C HIS A 151 -3.86 1.64 13.79
N GLY A 152 -4.95 0.94 13.47
CA GLY A 152 -5.72 0.10 14.40
C GLY A 152 -5.29 -1.36 14.38
N PHE A 153 -5.13 -1.95 13.19
CA PHE A 153 -4.81 -3.36 13.03
C PHE A 153 -3.31 -3.61 12.84
N PRO A 154 -2.61 -4.20 13.82
CA PRO A 154 -1.17 -4.44 13.71
C PRO A 154 -0.88 -5.58 12.73
N THR A 155 -0.31 -5.22 11.59
CA THR A 155 0.02 -6.14 10.51
C THR A 155 1.38 -6.80 10.70
N THR A 156 1.46 -8.08 10.38
CA THR A 156 2.68 -8.87 10.25
C THR A 156 2.53 -9.86 9.11
N ARG A 157 3.63 -10.37 8.57
CA ARG A 157 3.57 -11.40 7.53
C ARG A 157 2.69 -12.60 7.94
N ARG A 158 2.78 -13.05 9.19
CA ARG A 158 1.99 -14.20 9.69
C ARG A 158 0.50 -13.85 9.75
N ARG A 159 0.13 -12.68 10.28
CA ARG A 159 -1.27 -12.26 10.40
C ARG A 159 -1.92 -12.06 9.03
N LEU A 160 -1.20 -11.45 8.08
CA LEU A 160 -1.68 -11.28 6.71
C LEU A 160 -1.93 -12.63 6.01
N LEU A 161 -1.06 -13.63 6.22
CA LEU A 161 -1.27 -14.99 5.70
C LEU A 161 -2.48 -15.67 6.34
N GLN A 162 -2.69 -15.54 7.65
CA GLN A 162 -3.84 -16.12 8.34
C GLN A 162 -5.16 -15.54 7.80
N ILE A 163 -5.27 -14.21 7.73
CA ILE A 163 -6.46 -13.53 7.17
C ILE A 163 -6.68 -13.91 5.70
N CYS A 164 -5.62 -14.00 4.91
CA CYS A 164 -5.68 -14.42 3.52
C CYS A 164 -6.33 -15.82 3.38
N HIS A 165 -5.93 -16.79 4.22
CA HIS A 165 -6.53 -18.11 4.24
C HIS A 165 -8.00 -18.07 4.70
N ASP A 166 -8.31 -17.33 5.78
CA ASP A 166 -9.67 -17.22 6.31
C ASP A 166 -10.61 -16.52 5.33
N ALA A 167 -10.09 -15.67 4.44
CA ALA A 167 -10.83 -15.06 3.34
C ALA A 167 -11.00 -15.96 2.10
N GLY A 168 -10.54 -17.21 2.14
CA GLY A 168 -10.63 -18.18 1.05
C GLY A 168 -9.65 -17.93 -0.11
N LEU A 169 -8.62 -17.12 0.11
CA LEU A 169 -7.58 -16.83 -0.88
C LEU A 169 -6.40 -17.80 -0.74
N ARG A 170 -5.77 -18.16 -1.86
CA ARG A 170 -4.56 -18.97 -1.91
C ARG A 170 -3.32 -18.08 -1.96
N PRO A 171 -2.49 -18.03 -0.92
CA PRO A 171 -1.24 -17.27 -0.96
C PRO A 171 -0.29 -17.80 -2.04
N VAL A 172 0.18 -16.90 -2.91
CA VAL A 172 1.21 -17.18 -3.93
C VAL A 172 2.59 -16.79 -3.39
N SER A 173 2.68 -15.62 -2.77
CA SER A 173 3.91 -15.16 -2.11
C SER A 173 3.59 -14.19 -0.99
N ALA A 174 4.46 -14.16 0.04
CA ALA A 174 4.44 -13.15 1.09
C ALA A 174 5.88 -12.75 1.39
N GLU A 175 6.34 -11.68 0.76
CA GLU A 175 7.72 -11.24 0.79
C GLU A 175 7.91 -10.08 1.76
N TYR A 176 9.07 -10.03 2.42
CA TYR A 176 9.48 -8.79 3.08
C TYR A 176 9.99 -7.79 2.04
N ALA A 177 9.61 -6.55 2.22
CA ALA A 177 9.94 -5.42 1.36
C ALA A 177 10.50 -4.25 2.20
N ALA A 178 11.33 -3.43 1.57
CA ALA A 178 11.81 -2.16 2.14
C ALA A 178 12.06 -1.19 0.97
N GLY A 179 11.11 -0.32 0.70
CA GLY A 179 11.09 0.46 -0.54
C GLY A 179 11.19 -0.45 -1.78
N PRO A 180 12.19 -0.23 -2.65
CA PRO A 180 12.39 -1.05 -3.85
C PRO A 180 12.99 -2.44 -3.57
N LEU A 181 13.49 -2.68 -2.37
CA LEU A 181 14.19 -3.91 -2.01
C LEU A 181 13.22 -5.02 -1.60
N SER A 182 13.62 -6.29 -1.78
CA SER A 182 12.86 -7.47 -1.35
C SER A 182 13.79 -8.55 -0.75
N GLY A 183 13.20 -9.55 -0.08
CA GLY A 183 13.93 -10.69 0.45
C GLY A 183 14.98 -10.32 1.52
N LEU A 184 16.19 -10.86 1.40
CA LEU A 184 17.27 -10.66 2.39
C LEU A 184 17.73 -9.20 2.47
N SER A 185 17.84 -8.50 1.33
CA SER A 185 18.21 -7.08 1.31
C SER A 185 17.19 -6.20 2.01
N ALA A 186 15.90 -6.46 1.82
CA ALA A 186 14.83 -5.75 2.52
C ALA A 186 14.88 -6.01 4.04
N ARG A 187 15.20 -7.24 4.46
CA ARG A 187 15.36 -7.58 5.88
C ARG A 187 16.53 -6.84 6.52
N ALA A 188 17.67 -6.81 5.84
CA ALA A 188 18.88 -6.13 6.34
C ALA A 188 18.67 -4.61 6.43
N VAL A 189 18.17 -3.99 5.36
CA VAL A 189 17.92 -2.54 5.31
C VAL A 189 16.82 -2.15 6.30
N GLY A 190 15.71 -2.90 6.36
CA GLY A 190 14.62 -2.62 7.30
C GLY A 190 15.06 -2.72 8.77
N LEU A 191 15.98 -3.65 9.11
CA LEU A 191 16.58 -3.74 10.44
C LEU A 191 17.46 -2.53 10.75
N ALA A 192 18.29 -2.10 9.79
CA ALA A 192 19.11 -0.91 9.93
C ALA A 192 18.25 0.36 10.12
N MET A 193 17.20 0.51 9.31
CA MET A 193 16.29 1.66 9.36
C MET A 193 15.50 1.74 10.67
N ARG A 194 15.21 0.63 11.32
CA ARG A 194 14.56 0.61 12.64
C ARG A 194 15.32 1.46 13.67
N ARG A 195 16.64 1.44 13.61
CA ARG A 195 17.54 2.14 14.54
C ARG A 195 18.16 3.41 13.95
N PHE A 196 17.79 3.79 12.73
CA PHE A 196 18.40 4.92 12.05
C PHE A 196 18.11 6.24 12.78
N PRO A 197 19.17 6.97 13.23
CA PRO A 197 19.02 8.19 14.02
C PRO A 197 18.76 9.40 13.11
N HIS A 198 17.54 9.54 12.58
CA HIS A 198 17.18 10.57 11.59
C HIS A 198 17.44 12.01 12.05
N ASN A 199 17.27 12.31 13.34
CA ASN A 199 17.56 13.63 13.90
C ASN A 199 19.07 13.92 13.89
N LEU A 200 19.90 12.93 14.26
CA LEU A 200 21.36 13.07 14.20
C LEU A 200 21.83 13.20 12.74
N ALA A 201 21.27 12.40 11.84
CA ALA A 201 21.57 12.51 10.41
C ALA A 201 21.24 13.90 9.85
N ALA A 202 20.11 14.48 10.26
CA ALA A 202 19.74 15.85 9.86
C ALA A 202 20.75 16.89 10.41
N ALA A 203 21.16 16.76 11.66
CA ALA A 203 22.16 17.64 12.27
C ALA A 203 23.52 17.55 11.56
N LEU A 204 23.98 16.34 11.23
CA LEU A 204 25.26 16.12 10.52
C LEU A 204 25.22 16.63 9.07
N CYS A 205 24.06 16.69 8.44
CA CYS A 205 23.90 17.25 7.09
C CYS A 205 23.83 18.79 7.06
N LEU A 206 24.10 19.47 8.17
CA LEU A 206 24.09 20.94 8.28
C LEU A 206 22.82 21.59 7.71
N GLY A 207 21.66 20.95 7.92
CA GLY A 207 20.36 21.46 7.46
C GLY A 207 20.08 21.29 5.95
N ARG A 208 20.97 20.71 5.17
CA ARG A 208 20.74 20.43 3.73
C ARG A 208 19.60 19.44 3.49
N VAL A 209 19.36 18.55 4.45
CA VAL A 209 18.24 17.60 4.45
C VAL A 209 17.56 17.72 5.82
N SER A 210 16.27 18.01 5.83
CA SER A 210 15.52 18.18 7.08
C SER A 210 15.35 16.85 7.84
N ALA A 211 15.12 16.93 9.15
CA ALA A 211 14.80 15.75 9.97
C ALA A 211 13.55 15.02 9.44
N GLU A 212 12.57 15.77 8.94
CA GLU A 212 11.36 15.21 8.34
C GLU A 212 11.64 14.45 7.05
N GLN A 213 12.53 14.95 6.18
CA GLN A 213 12.93 14.23 4.97
C GLN A 213 13.66 12.94 5.30
N TRP A 214 14.54 12.96 6.31
CA TRP A 214 15.20 11.75 6.82
C TRP A 214 14.20 10.78 7.46
N TYR A 215 13.22 11.29 8.20
CA TYR A 215 12.15 10.48 8.77
C TYR A 215 11.33 9.79 7.67
N LYS A 216 10.89 10.52 6.64
CA LYS A 216 10.18 9.97 5.48
C LYS A 216 11.00 8.92 4.72
N THR A 217 12.29 9.17 4.52
CA THR A 217 13.21 8.20 3.89
C THR A 217 13.36 6.94 4.73
N ARG A 218 13.53 7.09 6.04
CA ARG A 218 13.56 5.99 7.00
C ARG A 218 12.28 5.16 6.92
N THR A 219 11.13 5.80 6.98
CA THR A 219 9.82 5.14 6.95
C THR A 219 9.62 4.37 5.63
N ALA A 220 9.98 4.96 4.50
CA ALA A 220 9.90 4.32 3.18
C ALA A 220 10.81 3.08 3.06
N LEU A 221 11.89 2.99 3.83
CA LEU A 221 12.83 1.87 3.86
C LEU A 221 12.62 0.93 5.05
N MET A 222 11.64 1.19 5.93
CA MET A 222 11.27 0.24 6.97
C MET A 222 10.66 -1.01 6.34
N ARG A 223 10.85 -2.14 7.02
CA ARG A 223 10.34 -3.42 6.53
C ARG A 223 8.84 -3.44 6.51
N SER A 224 8.30 -3.83 5.39
CA SER A 224 6.90 -4.09 5.10
C SER A 224 6.70 -5.51 4.58
N VAL A 225 5.47 -5.89 4.34
CA VAL A 225 5.09 -7.17 3.72
C VAL A 225 4.35 -6.88 2.43
N LEU A 226 4.77 -7.54 1.35
CA LEU A 226 4.02 -7.61 0.10
C LEU A 226 3.46 -9.02 -0.03
N LEU A 227 2.15 -9.15 0.15
CA LEU A 227 1.38 -10.38 -0.03
C LEU A 227 0.78 -10.39 -1.44
N VAL A 228 0.92 -11.51 -2.12
CA VAL A 228 0.23 -11.82 -3.37
C VAL A 228 -0.56 -13.09 -3.15
N ALA A 229 -1.84 -13.08 -3.45
CA ALA A 229 -2.73 -14.22 -3.36
C ALA A 229 -3.57 -14.36 -4.64
N GLU A 230 -4.16 -15.50 -4.85
CA GLU A 230 -5.11 -15.80 -5.93
C GLU A 230 -6.45 -16.25 -5.35
N LYS A 231 -7.53 -15.89 -6.03
CA LYS A 231 -8.89 -16.38 -5.76
C LYS A 231 -9.12 -17.74 -6.39
#